data_041986c8c269bc56c400cde9e47383cb
#
_entry.id   041986c8c269bc56c400cde9e47383cb
#
_cell.length_a   1.000
_cell.length_b   1.000
_cell.length_c   1.000
_cell.angle_alpha   90.00
_cell.angle_beta   90.00
_cell.angle_gamma   90.00
#
_symmetry.space_group_name_H-M   'P 1'
#
loop_
_entity.id
_entity.type
_entity.pdbx_description
1 polymer ?
#
loop_
_entity_poly.entity_id
_entity_poly.type
_entity_poly.pdbx_seq_one_letter_code
_entity_poly.pdbx_strand_id
1 'polypeptide(L)'
;MFFAIPHRPWACPLKRCRTLWAVAALTLLAGAAGANPSPRAAKPRWPAAFDKALAQAQVPASAVAVLVVDVNGQRAPRLSHRAGEAMNPASTIKLVTTYAALDALGPDFRWQTRVIMDGRINEGLLEGNMVVRGGGDPKLVVERLQALIGHVHSSGVRAIKGDIVLDRSAFSDAKADAAAFDGEPLRPYNTQPDALLINFKSLVMTFTPDPALGRALVRAEPPLAGVQVDASVPLLRGARCADWRGDLRASIDNPTQVKFAGTYASGCGELVWPSAYAEPASYAARAIEGSWRQLGGALTGRVREATSAELAMLRSRGTLSGKTAPLRLDSPSLPLLDIVRDVNQFSNNVMAQHLFLSLGLFGQLAATPAGTLEAGREALQAWWRKTLPAATAPVMDNGSGLSRIERISANSLAALLQHAAQSPMALALAESLPVVGADGRLRERAPGAAGRAQIKTGSLRDVSAVAGYADGKSGKRYVVIGMINHPNASAARPALDRLIEWTVLDRP
;
A
#
# COMPACT_ATOMS: atom_id res chain seq x y z
N MET A 1 8.61 50.45 -16.30
CA MET A 1 7.63 51.17 -17.13
C MET A 1 6.26 50.67 -16.70
N PHE A 2 5.54 51.56 -16.02
CA PHE A 2 4.22 51.35 -15.42
C PHE A 2 3.13 51.20 -16.46
N PHE A 3 2.10 50.37 -16.22
CA PHE A 3 0.71 50.76 -16.44
C PHE A 3 -0.23 49.89 -15.57
N ALA A 4 -0.81 50.53 -14.59
CA ALA A 4 -1.98 50.11 -13.86
C ALA A 4 -3.23 50.71 -14.49
N ILE A 5 -4.36 50.00 -14.53
CA ILE A 5 -5.71 50.54 -14.82
C ILE A 5 -6.72 49.94 -13.80
N PRO A 6 -7.69 50.78 -13.33
CA PRO A 6 -8.33 50.61 -12.02
C PRO A 6 -9.74 50.00 -12.03
N HIS A 7 -10.15 49.60 -10.83
CA HIS A 7 -11.53 49.28 -10.46
C HIS A 7 -12.52 50.42 -10.65
N ARG A 8 -13.77 50.11 -11.08
CA ARG A 8 -14.97 50.83 -10.64
C ARG A 8 -16.18 49.90 -10.52
N PRO A 9 -17.00 50.09 -9.45
CA PRO A 9 -18.22 49.33 -9.20
C PRO A 9 -19.43 49.97 -9.86
N TRP A 10 -20.43 49.18 -10.23
CA TRP A 10 -21.74 49.72 -10.67
C TRP A 10 -22.81 49.40 -9.62
N ALA A 11 -23.37 50.46 -9.12
CA ALA A 11 -24.49 50.46 -8.21
C ALA A 11 -25.84 50.42 -8.95
N CYS A 12 -26.79 49.82 -8.28
CA CYS A 12 -28.21 49.71 -8.62
C CYS A 12 -28.93 51.08 -8.58
N PRO A 13 -30.03 51.28 -9.29
CA PRO A 13 -31.14 51.96 -8.63
C PRO A 13 -32.50 51.23 -8.71
N LEU A 14 -33.15 51.23 -7.55
CA LEU A 14 -34.56 50.96 -7.31
C LEU A 14 -35.47 51.86 -8.12
N LYS A 15 -36.52 51.29 -8.77
CA LYS A 15 -37.78 52.01 -8.97
C LYS A 15 -38.96 51.12 -8.62
N ARG A 16 -39.79 51.71 -7.74
CA ARG A 16 -41.10 51.25 -7.31
C ARG A 16 -42.11 51.28 -8.45
N CYS A 17 -42.97 50.26 -8.52
CA CYS A 17 -44.33 50.43 -9.05
C CYS A 17 -45.30 49.64 -8.18
N ARG A 18 -46.16 50.41 -7.53
CA ARG A 18 -47.38 49.94 -6.83
C ARG A 18 -48.50 49.84 -7.86
N THR A 19 -49.22 48.73 -7.89
CA THR A 19 -50.62 48.72 -8.34
C THR A 19 -51.39 47.69 -7.49
N LEU A 20 -52.42 48.21 -6.87
CA LEU A 20 -53.48 47.50 -6.14
C LEU A 20 -54.35 46.72 -7.13
N TRP A 21 -54.80 45.50 -6.74
CA TRP A 21 -56.13 45.00 -7.08
C TRP A 21 -56.60 43.94 -6.08
N ALA A 22 -57.72 44.18 -5.57
CA ALA A 22 -58.80 43.60 -4.83
C ALA A 22 -58.88 42.07 -4.62
N VAL A 23 -59.13 41.73 -3.41
CA VAL A 23 -59.93 40.73 -2.70
C VAL A 23 -60.88 39.87 -3.58
N ALA A 24 -60.67 38.52 -3.52
CA ALA A 24 -61.76 37.54 -3.63
C ALA A 24 -61.43 36.40 -2.64
N ALA A 25 -62.17 36.33 -1.59
CA ALA A 25 -62.15 35.21 -0.64
C ALA A 25 -62.86 34.03 -1.25
N LEU A 26 -62.13 32.93 -1.47
CA LEU A 26 -62.67 31.59 -1.69
C LEU A 26 -62.15 30.69 -0.60
N THR A 27 -63.06 30.34 0.32
CA THR A 27 -62.86 29.30 1.33
C THR A 27 -62.77 27.94 0.62
N LEU A 28 -61.56 27.38 0.55
CA LEU A 28 -61.34 25.97 0.20
C LEU A 28 -60.95 25.25 1.48
N LEU A 29 -61.85 24.35 1.94
CA LEU A 29 -61.52 23.32 2.93
C LEU A 29 -60.38 22.46 2.41
N ALA A 30 -59.15 22.74 2.89
CA ALA A 30 -58.02 21.81 2.70
C ALA A 30 -58.19 20.66 3.69
N GLY A 31 -58.62 19.52 3.22
CA GLY A 31 -58.54 18.26 3.97
C GLY A 31 -57.07 18.00 4.32
N ALA A 32 -56.82 17.86 5.62
CA ALA A 32 -55.53 17.40 6.12
C ALA A 32 -55.29 15.96 5.58
N ALA A 33 -54.60 15.86 4.45
CA ALA A 33 -53.96 14.63 4.01
C ALA A 33 -52.86 14.32 5.04
N GLY A 34 -53.17 13.43 6.00
CA GLY A 34 -52.16 12.91 6.91
C GLY A 34 -51.00 12.36 6.10
N ALA A 35 -49.85 13.00 6.22
CA ALA A 35 -48.58 12.44 5.72
C ALA A 35 -48.39 11.10 6.44
N ASN A 36 -48.64 10.00 5.73
CA ASN A 36 -48.25 8.69 6.21
C ASN A 36 -46.75 8.77 6.57
N PRO A 37 -46.37 8.48 7.81
CA PRO A 37 -44.98 8.39 8.14
C PRO A 37 -44.36 7.33 7.23
N SER A 38 -43.32 7.71 6.48
CA SER A 38 -42.52 6.77 5.68
C SER A 38 -42.26 5.52 6.51
N PRO A 39 -42.42 4.33 5.99
CA PRO A 39 -42.21 3.10 6.76
C PRO A 39 -40.82 3.14 7.35
N ARG A 40 -40.74 3.18 8.67
CA ARG A 40 -39.51 3.12 9.44
C ARG A 40 -38.79 1.86 8.98
N ALA A 41 -37.67 2.00 8.25
CA ALA A 41 -36.92 0.86 7.73
C ALA A 41 -36.70 -0.12 8.88
N ALA A 42 -37.13 -1.36 8.71
CA ALA A 42 -37.03 -2.41 9.72
C ALA A 42 -35.55 -2.48 10.16
N LYS A 43 -35.33 -2.47 11.48
CA LYS A 43 -33.95 -2.60 12.01
C LYS A 43 -33.34 -3.89 11.48
N PRO A 44 -32.10 -3.85 10.97
CA PRO A 44 -31.41 -5.06 10.53
C PRO A 44 -31.38 -6.09 11.67
N ARG A 45 -31.62 -7.35 11.36
CA ARG A 45 -31.47 -8.44 12.33
C ARG A 45 -29.99 -8.79 12.47
N TRP A 46 -29.27 -7.96 13.22
CA TRP A 46 -27.83 -8.15 13.47
C TRP A 46 -27.60 -8.96 14.74
N PRO A 47 -26.41 -9.59 14.89
CA PRO A 47 -26.00 -10.15 16.17
C PRO A 47 -26.03 -9.05 17.24
N ALA A 48 -26.64 -9.31 18.40
CA ALA A 48 -26.86 -8.29 19.44
C ALA A 48 -25.55 -7.59 19.89
N ALA A 49 -24.44 -8.34 19.96
CA ALA A 49 -23.13 -7.79 20.31
C ALA A 49 -22.57 -6.86 19.24
N PHE A 50 -22.83 -7.15 17.94
CA PHE A 50 -22.49 -6.30 16.83
C PHE A 50 -23.28 -4.99 16.86
N ASP A 51 -24.61 -5.07 17.02
CA ASP A 51 -25.49 -3.90 17.10
C ASP A 51 -25.11 -2.99 18.29
N LYS A 52 -24.85 -3.58 19.45
CA LYS A 52 -24.42 -2.85 20.64
C LYS A 52 -23.10 -2.08 20.41
N ALA A 53 -22.14 -2.70 19.75
CA ALA A 53 -20.86 -2.08 19.45
C ALA A 53 -20.97 -0.92 18.44
N LEU A 54 -21.83 -1.06 17.43
CA LEU A 54 -22.14 0.04 16.49
C LEU A 54 -22.83 1.21 17.19
N ALA A 55 -23.81 0.91 18.07
CA ALA A 55 -24.51 1.93 18.85
C ALA A 55 -23.55 2.68 19.78
N GLN A 56 -22.64 1.99 20.47
CA GLN A 56 -21.60 2.59 21.30
C GLN A 56 -20.67 3.52 20.53
N ALA A 57 -20.35 3.16 19.28
CA ALA A 57 -19.54 3.98 18.39
C ALA A 57 -20.34 5.08 17.67
N GLN A 58 -21.65 5.15 17.88
CA GLN A 58 -22.55 6.09 17.21
C GLN A 58 -22.50 5.95 15.67
N VAL A 59 -22.40 4.73 15.16
CA VAL A 59 -22.38 4.45 13.73
C VAL A 59 -23.76 3.94 13.29
N PRO A 60 -24.45 4.65 12.37
CA PRO A 60 -25.76 4.24 11.87
C PRO A 60 -25.67 3.05 10.92
N ALA A 61 -26.73 2.28 10.82
CA ALA A 61 -26.84 1.14 9.91
C ALA A 61 -26.57 1.49 8.43
N SER A 62 -26.91 2.71 8.03
CA SER A 62 -26.67 3.22 6.66
C SER A 62 -25.19 3.37 6.31
N ALA A 63 -24.29 3.42 7.30
CA ALA A 63 -22.85 3.50 7.09
C ALA A 63 -22.14 2.13 7.06
N VAL A 64 -22.91 1.02 7.11
CA VAL A 64 -22.38 -0.33 7.29
C VAL A 64 -22.86 -1.24 6.15
N ALA A 65 -21.92 -2.02 5.57
CA ALA A 65 -22.24 -3.17 4.73
C ALA A 65 -21.66 -4.43 5.35
N VAL A 66 -22.46 -5.49 5.43
CA VAL A 66 -22.06 -6.78 6.02
C VAL A 66 -22.56 -7.92 5.16
N LEU A 67 -21.71 -8.94 4.99
CA LEU A 67 -22.08 -10.19 4.37
C LEU A 67 -21.37 -11.35 5.06
N VAL A 68 -22.13 -12.35 5.48
CA VAL A 68 -21.61 -13.64 5.94
C VAL A 68 -22.31 -14.73 5.14
N VAL A 69 -21.55 -15.46 4.33
CA VAL A 69 -22.07 -16.44 3.37
C VAL A 69 -21.21 -17.71 3.39
N ASP A 70 -21.81 -18.83 3.11
CA ASP A 70 -21.10 -20.11 2.94
C ASP A 70 -20.03 -19.98 1.84
N VAL A 71 -18.85 -20.55 2.08
CA VAL A 71 -17.71 -20.43 1.15
C VAL A 71 -18.01 -21.04 -0.23
N ASN A 72 -18.89 -22.04 -0.31
CA ASN A 72 -19.28 -22.67 -1.58
C ASN A 72 -20.43 -21.94 -2.30
N GLY A 73 -21.03 -20.92 -1.67
CA GLY A 73 -22.14 -20.17 -2.25
C GLY A 73 -23.47 -20.93 -2.37
N GLN A 74 -23.58 -22.13 -1.78
CA GLN A 74 -24.73 -23.04 -1.96
C GLN A 74 -25.90 -22.71 -1.05
N ARG A 75 -25.75 -21.82 -0.10
CA ARG A 75 -26.78 -21.51 0.92
C ARG A 75 -27.06 -20.02 0.94
N ALA A 76 -28.26 -19.67 1.39
CA ALA A 76 -28.61 -18.28 1.66
C ALA A 76 -27.62 -17.67 2.68
N PRO A 77 -27.30 -16.38 2.54
CA PRO A 77 -26.42 -15.67 3.48
C PRO A 77 -26.98 -15.81 4.92
N ARG A 78 -26.08 -16.10 5.88
CA ARG A 78 -26.43 -16.05 7.31
C ARG A 78 -26.71 -14.61 7.77
N LEU A 79 -26.02 -13.66 7.14
CA LEU A 79 -26.20 -12.24 7.38
C LEU A 79 -25.94 -11.49 6.09
N SER A 80 -26.85 -10.60 5.71
CA SER A 80 -26.68 -9.70 4.58
C SER A 80 -27.32 -8.35 4.91
N HIS A 81 -26.55 -7.30 4.83
CA HIS A 81 -27.01 -5.92 4.99
C HIS A 81 -26.24 -5.03 4.04
N ARG A 82 -26.95 -4.30 3.17
CA ARG A 82 -26.37 -3.41 2.15
C ARG A 82 -25.22 -4.06 1.35
N ALA A 83 -25.26 -5.38 1.18
CA ALA A 83 -24.17 -6.14 0.59
C ALA A 83 -23.90 -5.80 -0.89
N GLY A 84 -24.89 -5.24 -1.59
CA GLY A 84 -24.75 -4.72 -2.97
C GLY A 84 -24.16 -3.31 -3.08
N GLU A 85 -24.08 -2.57 -1.97
CA GLU A 85 -23.59 -1.19 -1.98
C GLU A 85 -22.07 -1.14 -2.13
N ALA A 86 -21.61 -0.32 -3.07
CA ALA A 86 -20.20 -0.10 -3.31
C ALA A 86 -19.62 0.86 -2.26
N MET A 87 -18.79 0.36 -1.36
CA MET A 87 -18.16 1.10 -0.27
C MET A 87 -16.64 1.18 -0.43
N ASN A 88 -16.01 2.14 0.26
CA ASN A 88 -14.55 2.17 0.35
C ASN A 88 -14.08 0.98 1.20
N PRO A 89 -13.29 0.07 0.64
CA PRO A 89 -12.85 -1.14 1.33
C PRO A 89 -11.57 -0.92 2.15
N ALA A 90 -10.91 0.23 2.03
CA ALA A 90 -9.54 0.42 2.49
C ALA A 90 -8.64 -0.76 2.05
N SER A 91 -7.73 -1.22 2.90
CA SER A 91 -6.78 -2.29 2.54
C SER A 91 -7.40 -3.68 2.32
N THR A 92 -8.72 -3.89 2.48
CA THR A 92 -9.33 -5.16 2.07
C THR A 92 -9.38 -5.32 0.54
N ILE A 93 -9.25 -4.22 -0.23
CA ILE A 93 -9.11 -4.28 -1.70
C ILE A 93 -7.86 -5.03 -2.14
N LYS A 94 -6.84 -5.13 -1.28
CA LYS A 94 -5.63 -5.92 -1.56
C LYS A 94 -5.94 -7.39 -1.85
N LEU A 95 -7.05 -7.92 -1.35
CA LEU A 95 -7.53 -9.26 -1.71
C LEU A 95 -7.79 -9.38 -3.21
N VAL A 96 -8.35 -8.34 -3.82
CA VAL A 96 -8.56 -8.29 -5.28
C VAL A 96 -7.22 -8.26 -6.00
N THR A 97 -6.33 -7.36 -5.62
CA THR A 97 -5.02 -7.19 -6.24
C THR A 97 -4.14 -8.44 -6.12
N THR A 98 -4.10 -9.04 -4.93
CA THR A 98 -3.25 -10.21 -4.66
C THR A 98 -3.77 -11.47 -5.32
N TYR A 99 -5.09 -11.69 -5.29
CA TYR A 99 -5.67 -12.86 -5.95
C TYR A 99 -5.59 -12.75 -7.47
N ALA A 100 -5.91 -11.58 -8.04
CA ALA A 100 -5.75 -11.36 -9.48
C ALA A 100 -4.30 -11.57 -9.95
N ALA A 101 -3.32 -11.13 -9.16
CA ALA A 101 -1.91 -11.35 -9.47
C ALA A 101 -1.54 -12.85 -9.41
N LEU A 102 -1.95 -13.57 -8.37
CA LEU A 102 -1.71 -15.02 -8.26
C LEU A 102 -2.34 -15.80 -9.42
N ASP A 103 -3.58 -15.48 -9.78
CA ASP A 103 -4.30 -16.17 -10.85
C ASP A 103 -3.74 -15.85 -12.25
N ALA A 104 -3.35 -14.58 -12.48
CA ALA A 104 -2.89 -14.14 -13.80
C ALA A 104 -1.42 -14.44 -14.08
N LEU A 105 -0.54 -14.36 -13.07
CA LEU A 105 0.91 -14.49 -13.22
C LEU A 105 1.45 -15.82 -12.70
N GLY A 106 0.71 -16.49 -11.84
CA GLY A 106 1.12 -17.73 -11.17
C GLY A 106 1.95 -17.51 -9.91
N PRO A 107 1.94 -18.46 -8.95
CA PRO A 107 2.57 -18.32 -7.64
C PRO A 107 4.10 -18.22 -7.70
N ASP A 108 4.72 -18.81 -8.72
CA ASP A 108 6.17 -18.86 -8.91
C ASP A 108 6.72 -17.68 -9.72
N PHE A 109 5.87 -16.76 -10.16
CA PHE A 109 6.31 -15.59 -10.92
C PHE A 109 7.36 -14.80 -10.11
N ARG A 110 8.41 -14.31 -10.83
CA ARG A 110 9.52 -13.53 -10.26
C ARG A 110 9.86 -12.34 -11.12
N TRP A 111 9.98 -11.18 -10.51
CA TRP A 111 10.56 -10.00 -11.12
C TRP A 111 12.08 -10.16 -11.25
N GLN A 112 12.69 -9.45 -12.20
CA GLN A 112 14.14 -9.51 -12.41
C GLN A 112 14.77 -8.14 -12.18
N THR A 113 15.72 -8.05 -11.26
CA THR A 113 16.66 -6.94 -11.22
C THR A 113 17.93 -7.36 -11.94
N ARG A 114 18.34 -6.59 -12.96
CA ARG A 114 19.46 -6.97 -13.84
C ARG A 114 20.59 -5.96 -13.74
N VAL A 115 21.82 -6.44 -13.59
CA VAL A 115 23.03 -5.62 -13.72
C VAL A 115 23.73 -5.98 -15.03
N ILE A 116 24.09 -4.98 -15.82
CA ILE A 116 24.78 -5.12 -17.09
C ILE A 116 26.09 -4.35 -17.00
N MET A 117 27.23 -5.04 -17.11
CA MET A 117 28.55 -4.44 -17.22
C MET A 117 28.79 -4.09 -18.70
N ASP A 118 28.49 -2.85 -19.06
CA ASP A 118 28.53 -2.39 -20.45
C ASP A 118 29.89 -1.76 -20.77
N GLY A 119 30.87 -2.61 -20.89
CA GLY A 119 32.27 -2.25 -21.17
C GLY A 119 33.21 -3.44 -21.05
N ARG A 120 34.50 -3.21 -21.24
CA ARG A 120 35.56 -4.21 -21.02
C ARG A 120 35.94 -4.22 -19.55
N ILE A 121 36.12 -5.39 -18.98
CA ILE A 121 36.68 -5.57 -17.63
C ILE A 121 38.15 -5.91 -17.78
N ASN A 122 39.01 -5.10 -17.20
CA ASN A 122 40.45 -5.29 -17.22
C ASN A 122 41.01 -5.07 -15.79
N GLU A 123 41.67 -6.09 -15.23
CA GLU A 123 42.26 -6.06 -13.87
C GLU A 123 41.30 -5.51 -12.79
N GLY A 124 40.03 -5.85 -12.90
CA GLY A 124 39.00 -5.39 -11.96
C GLY A 124 38.40 -4.01 -12.27
N LEU A 125 38.88 -3.32 -13.30
CA LEU A 125 38.32 -2.05 -13.77
C LEU A 125 37.33 -2.32 -14.92
N LEU A 126 36.07 -1.90 -14.74
CA LEU A 126 35.09 -1.81 -15.80
C LEU A 126 35.34 -0.52 -16.61
N GLU A 127 35.90 -0.65 -17.81
CA GLU A 127 36.10 0.45 -18.77
C GLU A 127 34.80 0.73 -19.54
N GLY A 128 33.81 1.23 -18.84
CA GLY A 128 32.47 1.47 -19.37
C GLY A 128 31.48 1.76 -18.24
N ASN A 129 30.20 1.61 -18.53
CA ASN A 129 29.12 1.86 -17.59
C ASN A 129 28.61 0.56 -16.94
N MET A 130 28.13 0.66 -15.71
CA MET A 130 27.31 -0.38 -15.10
C MET A 130 25.85 0.05 -15.19
N VAL A 131 24.98 -0.73 -15.85
CA VAL A 131 23.55 -0.46 -15.91
C VAL A 131 22.83 -1.32 -14.87
N VAL A 132 22.02 -0.70 -14.02
CA VAL A 132 21.14 -1.41 -13.09
C VAL A 132 19.70 -1.22 -13.55
N ARG A 133 19.08 -2.30 -14.06
CA ARG A 133 17.72 -2.30 -14.54
C ARG A 133 16.78 -2.91 -13.49
N GLY A 134 15.84 -2.11 -13.02
CA GLY A 134 14.75 -2.57 -12.18
C GLY A 134 13.60 -3.14 -13.00
N GLY A 135 13.16 -4.34 -12.65
CA GLY A 135 12.01 -5.00 -13.28
C GLY A 135 10.73 -4.91 -12.46
N GLY A 136 10.68 -4.07 -11.43
CA GLY A 136 9.51 -3.92 -10.58
C GLY A 136 9.49 -4.85 -9.36
N ASP A 137 10.63 -5.41 -8.94
CA ASP A 137 10.73 -6.22 -7.71
C ASP A 137 10.18 -5.45 -6.50
N PRO A 138 9.09 -5.91 -5.86
CA PRO A 138 8.46 -5.17 -4.75
C PRO A 138 9.21 -5.29 -3.42
N LYS A 139 10.27 -6.13 -3.34
CA LYS A 139 10.98 -6.42 -2.08
C LYS A 139 12.50 -6.56 -2.28
N LEU A 140 13.13 -5.60 -3.00
CA LEU A 140 14.59 -5.50 -3.06
C LEU A 140 15.08 -4.80 -1.77
N VAL A 141 15.06 -5.52 -0.65
CA VAL A 141 15.51 -5.04 0.66
C VAL A 141 17.04 -4.97 0.75
N VAL A 142 17.56 -4.39 1.85
CA VAL A 142 19.01 -4.13 2.03
C VAL A 142 19.85 -5.38 1.78
N GLU A 143 19.47 -6.51 2.35
CA GLU A 143 20.22 -7.78 2.24
C GLU A 143 20.30 -8.24 0.79
N ARG A 144 19.23 -8.09 0.03
CA ARG A 144 19.19 -8.47 -1.38
C ARG A 144 19.95 -7.49 -2.26
N LEU A 145 19.94 -6.19 -1.93
CA LEU A 145 20.79 -5.20 -2.58
C LEU A 145 22.27 -5.52 -2.33
N GLN A 146 22.65 -5.81 -1.08
CA GLN A 146 24.01 -6.19 -0.71
C GLN A 146 24.46 -7.47 -1.45
N ALA A 147 23.60 -8.47 -1.54
CA ALA A 147 23.87 -9.68 -2.33
C ALA A 147 24.08 -9.36 -3.81
N LEU A 148 23.24 -8.50 -4.41
CA LEU A 148 23.36 -8.09 -5.80
C LEU A 148 24.70 -7.38 -6.05
N ILE A 149 25.08 -6.41 -5.22
CA ILE A 149 26.35 -5.68 -5.33
C ILE A 149 27.53 -6.63 -5.04
N GLY A 150 27.38 -7.56 -4.08
CA GLY A 150 28.36 -8.61 -3.81
C GLY A 150 28.63 -9.53 -5.02
N HIS A 151 27.58 -9.87 -5.78
CA HIS A 151 27.74 -10.63 -7.03
C HIS A 151 28.51 -9.84 -8.09
N VAL A 152 28.32 -8.51 -8.18
CA VAL A 152 29.15 -7.68 -9.05
C VAL A 152 30.61 -7.73 -8.63
N HIS A 153 30.91 -7.63 -7.34
CA HIS A 153 32.26 -7.80 -6.82
C HIS A 153 32.82 -9.19 -7.12
N SER A 154 32.04 -10.24 -6.92
CA SER A 154 32.45 -11.63 -7.16
C SER A 154 32.72 -11.93 -8.66
N SER A 155 32.13 -11.14 -9.57
CA SER A 155 32.45 -11.21 -11.00
C SER A 155 33.79 -10.58 -11.38
N GLY A 156 34.54 -10.07 -10.39
CA GLY A 156 35.86 -9.50 -10.55
C GLY A 156 35.88 -7.97 -10.69
N VAL A 157 34.72 -7.26 -10.74
CA VAL A 157 34.66 -5.81 -10.85
C VAL A 157 34.93 -5.17 -9.49
N ARG A 158 35.93 -4.27 -9.44
CA ARG A 158 36.33 -3.50 -8.24
C ARG A 158 36.20 -2.00 -8.43
N ALA A 159 36.31 -1.56 -9.69
CA ALA A 159 36.23 -0.14 -10.05
C ALA A 159 35.41 0.04 -11.33
N ILE A 160 34.67 1.15 -11.40
CA ILE A 160 33.88 1.55 -12.56
C ILE A 160 34.40 2.88 -13.05
N LYS A 161 34.88 2.95 -14.31
CA LYS A 161 35.41 4.18 -14.93
C LYS A 161 34.30 5.12 -15.40
N GLY A 162 33.22 4.54 -15.94
CA GLY A 162 32.03 5.28 -16.38
C GLY A 162 31.02 5.49 -15.25
N ASP A 163 29.75 5.62 -15.63
CA ASP A 163 28.63 5.84 -14.72
C ASP A 163 27.99 4.52 -14.27
N ILE A 164 27.28 4.56 -13.15
CA ILE A 164 26.24 3.60 -12.81
C ILE A 164 24.93 4.19 -13.31
N VAL A 165 24.32 3.57 -14.32
CA VAL A 165 23.13 4.05 -15.01
C VAL A 165 21.91 3.26 -14.53
N LEU A 166 20.89 3.97 -14.03
CA LEU A 166 19.67 3.37 -13.52
C LEU A 166 18.58 3.34 -14.60
N ASP A 167 18.12 2.15 -14.96
CA ASP A 167 16.96 1.95 -15.83
C ASP A 167 15.76 1.56 -14.97
N ARG A 168 14.84 2.52 -14.77
CA ARG A 168 13.59 2.35 -14.02
C ARG A 168 12.37 2.37 -14.93
N SER A 169 12.54 2.13 -16.24
CA SER A 169 11.52 2.28 -17.26
C SER A 169 10.42 1.21 -17.24
N ALA A 170 10.54 0.17 -16.40
CA ALA A 170 9.48 -0.83 -16.27
C ALA A 170 8.19 -0.26 -15.67
N PHE A 171 8.26 0.80 -14.86
CA PHE A 171 7.09 1.57 -14.40
C PHE A 171 7.22 3.03 -14.83
N SER A 172 6.14 3.63 -15.35
CA SER A 172 6.17 5.01 -15.83
C SER A 172 5.46 6.01 -14.91
N ASP A 173 4.52 5.58 -14.07
CA ASP A 173 3.72 6.44 -13.18
C ASP A 173 4.36 6.74 -11.82
N ALA A 174 5.63 6.41 -11.64
CA ALA A 174 6.33 6.45 -10.36
C ALA A 174 6.59 7.86 -9.77
N LYS A 175 5.97 8.92 -10.31
CA LYS A 175 6.19 10.32 -9.91
C LYS A 175 5.08 10.92 -9.05
N ALA A 176 4.18 10.09 -8.48
CA ALA A 176 3.13 10.60 -7.62
C ALA A 176 3.71 11.20 -6.33
N ASP A 177 3.08 12.27 -5.85
CA ASP A 177 3.45 12.93 -4.60
C ASP A 177 3.10 12.05 -3.39
N ALA A 178 4.09 11.72 -2.56
CA ALA A 178 3.90 10.94 -1.34
C ALA A 178 3.03 11.68 -0.29
N ALA A 179 2.92 13.01 -0.37
CA ALA A 179 2.07 13.81 0.50
C ALA A 179 0.59 13.83 0.07
N ALA A 180 0.27 13.42 -1.17
CA ALA A 180 -1.04 13.61 -1.78
C ALA A 180 -2.21 12.99 -1.02
N PHE A 181 -1.98 11.89 -0.28
CA PHE A 181 -3.06 11.18 0.41
C PHE A 181 -3.45 11.82 1.75
N ASP A 182 -2.50 12.19 2.58
CA ASP A 182 -2.73 12.65 3.97
C ASP A 182 -1.76 13.73 4.46
N GLY A 183 -0.87 14.22 3.61
CA GLY A 183 0.12 15.25 3.98
C GLY A 183 1.36 14.74 4.72
N GLU A 184 1.54 13.40 4.82
CA GLU A 184 2.59 12.76 5.62
C GLU A 184 3.63 12.05 4.73
N PRO A 185 4.48 12.77 3.94
CA PRO A 185 5.38 12.16 2.96
C PRO A 185 6.44 11.24 3.56
N LEU A 186 6.81 11.45 4.83
CA LEU A 186 7.85 10.67 5.52
C LEU A 186 7.30 9.37 6.16
N ARG A 187 6.01 9.10 6.00
CA ARG A 187 5.42 7.83 6.43
C ARG A 187 5.68 6.74 5.40
N PRO A 188 6.29 5.60 5.77
CA PRO A 188 6.61 4.52 4.83
C PRO A 188 5.40 3.99 4.04
N TYR A 189 4.19 4.08 4.58
CA TYR A 189 2.98 3.63 3.87
C TYR A 189 2.57 4.53 2.71
N ASN A 190 3.12 5.75 2.60
CA ASN A 190 2.92 6.68 1.49
C ASN A 190 3.99 6.55 0.39
N THR A 191 4.95 5.66 0.57
CA THR A 191 5.99 5.42 -0.45
C THR A 191 5.35 5.04 -1.78
N GLN A 192 5.82 5.71 -2.84
CA GLN A 192 5.35 5.47 -4.21
C GLN A 192 6.13 4.34 -4.87
N PRO A 193 5.48 3.55 -5.77
CA PRO A 193 6.12 2.45 -6.48
C PRO A 193 7.30 2.94 -7.34
N ASP A 194 8.21 2.01 -7.63
CA ASP A 194 9.40 2.27 -8.41
C ASP A 194 9.87 0.97 -9.07
N ALA A 195 10.21 0.97 -10.36
CA ALA A 195 10.71 -0.23 -10.99
C ALA A 195 12.00 -0.76 -10.35
N LEU A 196 12.76 0.12 -9.69
CA LEU A 196 13.93 -0.21 -8.87
C LEU A 196 13.67 0.23 -7.41
N LEU A 197 12.68 -0.39 -6.78
CA LEU A 197 12.28 -0.13 -5.41
C LEU A 197 13.27 -0.75 -4.43
N ILE A 198 14.26 0.02 -3.99
CA ILE A 198 15.22 -0.41 -2.98
C ILE A 198 14.66 -0.09 -1.59
N ASN A 199 14.63 -1.09 -0.71
CA ASN A 199 14.29 -0.99 0.72
C ASN A 199 13.06 -0.10 1.01
N PHE A 200 12.04 -0.18 0.16
CA PHE A 200 10.82 0.65 0.25
C PHE A 200 11.09 2.17 0.30
N LYS A 201 12.21 2.63 -0.30
CA LYS A 201 12.71 4.02 -0.19
C LYS A 201 12.79 4.52 1.26
N SER A 202 13.07 3.63 2.19
CA SER A 202 13.10 3.92 3.62
C SER A 202 14.52 3.82 4.18
N LEU A 203 14.86 4.79 5.03
CA LEU A 203 16.02 4.72 5.90
C LEU A 203 15.58 4.07 7.20
N VAL A 204 16.18 2.93 7.54
CA VAL A 204 15.89 2.19 8.77
C VAL A 204 16.95 2.51 9.79
N MET A 205 16.56 3.15 10.88
CA MET A 205 17.47 3.56 11.96
C MET A 205 17.26 2.64 13.16
N THR A 206 18.32 1.96 13.59
CA THR A 206 18.34 1.13 14.79
C THR A 206 19.04 1.89 15.90
N PHE A 207 18.36 2.01 17.05
CA PHE A 207 18.86 2.67 18.25
C PHE A 207 19.21 1.61 19.29
N THR A 208 20.50 1.49 19.62
CA THR A 208 20.98 0.48 20.61
C THR A 208 21.58 1.22 21.82
N PRO A 209 20.96 1.14 23.01
CA PRO A 209 21.49 1.81 24.21
C PRO A 209 22.86 1.25 24.58
N ASP A 210 23.82 2.13 24.84
CA ASP A 210 25.12 1.82 25.44
C ASP A 210 25.26 2.61 26.76
N PRO A 211 24.98 1.98 27.92
CA PRO A 211 25.09 2.62 29.22
C PRO A 211 26.53 3.01 29.60
N ALA A 212 27.54 2.31 29.07
CA ALA A 212 28.95 2.61 29.36
C ALA A 212 29.36 3.92 28.69
N LEU A 213 28.93 4.12 27.45
CA LEU A 213 29.18 5.37 26.71
C LEU A 213 28.20 6.49 27.13
N GLY A 214 27.11 6.20 27.86
CA GLY A 214 26.05 7.18 28.16
C GLY A 214 25.30 7.64 26.92
N ARG A 215 25.24 6.83 25.89
CA ARG A 215 24.64 7.15 24.58
C ARG A 215 23.85 5.96 24.06
N ALA A 216 22.87 6.20 23.20
CA ALA A 216 22.34 5.19 22.31
C ALA A 216 23.05 5.32 20.96
N LEU A 217 23.61 4.23 20.47
CA LEU A 217 24.22 4.18 19.13
C LEU A 217 23.14 4.13 18.08
N VAL A 218 23.37 4.81 16.96
CA VAL A 218 22.43 4.86 15.83
C VAL A 218 23.08 4.22 14.60
N ARG A 219 22.48 3.16 14.08
CA ARG A 219 22.86 2.54 12.81
C ARG A 219 21.73 2.80 11.80
N ALA A 220 22.11 3.33 10.64
CA ALA A 220 21.17 3.63 9.56
C ALA A 220 21.44 2.75 8.33
N GLU A 221 20.42 2.14 7.77
CA GLU A 221 20.50 1.25 6.62
C GLU A 221 19.37 1.52 5.61
N PRO A 222 19.66 1.37 4.28
CA PRO A 222 20.98 1.15 3.68
C PRO A 222 21.89 2.36 3.83
N PRO A 223 23.23 2.23 3.59
CA PRO A 223 24.09 3.37 3.49
C PRO A 223 23.68 4.21 2.28
N LEU A 224 23.39 5.48 2.50
CA LEU A 224 23.02 6.42 1.44
C LEU A 224 24.20 7.36 1.14
N ALA A 225 24.74 7.33 -0.08
CA ALA A 225 25.85 8.22 -0.45
C ALA A 225 25.46 9.69 -0.29
N GLY A 226 26.32 10.48 0.37
CA GLY A 226 26.10 11.89 0.63
C GLY A 226 25.04 12.20 1.69
N VAL A 227 24.64 11.21 2.50
CA VAL A 227 23.72 11.40 3.64
C VAL A 227 24.49 11.17 4.94
N GLN A 228 24.43 12.15 5.83
CA GLN A 228 25.01 12.07 7.17
C GLN A 228 23.89 11.76 8.17
N VAL A 229 24.10 10.77 9.02
CA VAL A 229 23.20 10.41 10.11
C VAL A 229 23.99 10.51 11.41
N ASP A 230 23.44 11.19 12.43
CA ASP A 230 24.06 11.21 13.75
C ASP A 230 24.27 9.79 14.26
N ALA A 231 25.53 9.43 14.53
CA ALA A 231 25.90 8.07 14.92
C ALA A 231 25.46 7.69 16.33
N SER A 232 24.99 8.65 17.13
CA SER A 232 24.52 8.39 18.49
C SER A 232 23.69 9.55 19.02
N VAL A 233 22.87 9.27 20.04
CA VAL A 233 22.06 10.24 20.77
C VAL A 233 22.30 10.09 22.27
N PRO A 234 22.27 11.17 23.09
CA PRO A 234 22.45 11.07 24.54
C PRO A 234 21.45 10.11 25.18
N LEU A 235 21.95 9.28 26.13
CA LEU A 235 21.12 8.30 26.83
C LEU A 235 20.57 8.90 28.14
N LEU A 236 19.26 8.89 28.31
CA LEU A 236 18.59 9.22 29.57
C LEU A 236 18.51 7.95 30.45
N ARG A 237 19.42 7.86 31.45
CA ARG A 237 19.55 6.68 32.31
C ARG A 237 18.35 6.56 33.25
N GLY A 238 17.86 5.32 33.46
CA GLY A 238 16.75 5.02 34.37
C GLY A 238 15.37 5.46 33.87
N ALA A 239 15.29 6.15 32.73
CA ALA A 239 14.02 6.57 32.16
C ALA A 239 13.24 5.37 31.57
N ARG A 240 11.92 5.37 31.80
CA ARG A 240 11.00 4.40 31.15
C ARG A 240 10.79 4.77 29.70
N CYS A 241 10.56 3.74 28.87
CA CYS A 241 10.20 3.94 27.48
C CYS A 241 8.76 4.47 27.37
N ALA A 242 8.60 5.68 26.81
CA ALA A 242 7.31 6.32 26.59
C ALA A 242 7.22 6.75 25.11
N ASP A 243 7.12 8.04 24.82
CA ASP A 243 7.15 8.57 23.45
C ASP A 243 8.62 8.75 22.97
N TRP A 244 9.32 7.65 22.82
CA TRP A 244 10.74 7.65 22.48
C TRP A 244 11.07 8.37 21.16
N ARG A 245 10.11 8.36 20.19
CA ARG A 245 10.30 9.06 18.91
C ARG A 245 10.18 10.57 19.07
N GLY A 246 9.21 11.04 19.85
CA GLY A 246 9.08 12.44 20.20
C GLY A 246 10.28 12.94 21.01
N ASP A 247 10.77 12.13 21.94
CA ASP A 247 11.93 12.44 22.79
C ASP A 247 13.24 12.61 22.00
N LEU A 248 13.38 11.95 20.86
CA LEU A 248 14.54 12.07 19.96
C LEU A 248 14.66 13.45 19.32
N ARG A 249 13.56 14.19 19.16
CA ARG A 249 13.51 15.48 18.43
C ARG A 249 14.25 15.40 17.09
N ALA A 250 13.88 14.40 16.30
CA ALA A 250 14.55 14.11 15.04
C ALA A 250 14.21 15.12 13.94
N SER A 251 15.22 15.58 13.20
CA SER A 251 15.08 16.25 11.91
C SER A 251 15.45 15.24 10.82
N ILE A 252 14.45 14.78 10.07
CA ILE A 252 14.56 13.73 9.05
C ILE A 252 14.03 14.19 7.67
N ASP A 253 13.70 15.45 7.55
CA ASP A 253 13.19 16.11 6.35
C ASP A 253 14.31 16.65 5.42
N ASN A 254 15.53 16.72 5.92
CA ASN A 254 16.70 17.10 5.12
C ASN A 254 17.25 15.86 4.38
N PRO A 255 17.35 15.89 3.03
CA PRO A 255 17.80 14.73 2.26
C PRO A 255 19.30 14.42 2.40
N THR A 256 20.09 15.30 3.00
CA THR A 256 21.53 15.08 3.20
C THR A 256 21.94 14.89 4.65
N GLN A 257 21.01 15.09 5.59
CA GLN A 257 21.33 15.05 7.00
C GLN A 257 20.16 14.59 7.87
N VAL A 258 20.42 13.63 8.76
CA VAL A 258 19.49 13.21 9.83
C VAL A 258 20.13 13.54 11.17
N LYS A 259 19.43 14.33 11.99
CA LYS A 259 19.90 14.79 13.30
C LYS A 259 18.93 14.43 14.41
N PHE A 260 19.49 14.26 15.61
CA PHE A 260 18.76 14.02 16.85
C PHE A 260 19.18 15.04 17.90
N ALA A 261 18.28 16.00 18.20
CA ALA A 261 18.50 17.05 19.19
C ALA A 261 18.03 16.69 20.61
N GLY A 262 17.47 15.50 20.78
CA GLY A 262 16.87 15.03 22.02
C GLY A 262 17.66 13.96 22.75
N THR A 263 16.97 13.07 23.43
CA THR A 263 17.53 11.97 24.22
C THR A 263 16.85 10.65 23.92
N TYR A 264 17.48 9.54 24.28
CA TYR A 264 16.93 8.18 24.18
C TYR A 264 16.82 7.56 25.57
N ALA A 265 15.62 7.06 25.95
CA ALA A 265 15.42 6.45 27.26
C ALA A 265 16.05 5.07 27.33
N SER A 266 16.89 4.79 28.36
CA SER A 266 17.56 3.49 28.50
C SER A 266 16.59 2.32 28.67
N GLY A 267 15.40 2.55 29.22
CA GLY A 267 14.35 1.54 29.37
C GLY A 267 13.66 1.11 28.07
N CYS A 268 13.98 1.74 26.93
CA CYS A 268 13.45 1.32 25.63
C CYS A 268 14.12 0.06 25.06
N GLY A 269 15.33 -0.27 25.51
CA GLY A 269 16.12 -1.32 24.87
C GLY A 269 16.45 -0.95 23.42
N GLU A 270 16.69 -1.96 22.58
CA GLU A 270 16.90 -1.73 21.15
C GLU A 270 15.58 -1.53 20.44
N LEU A 271 15.46 -0.43 19.67
CA LEU A 271 14.29 -0.12 18.85
C LEU A 271 14.67 0.28 17.44
N VAL A 272 13.75 0.02 16.52
CA VAL A 272 13.92 0.30 15.08
C VAL A 272 12.91 1.34 14.62
N TRP A 273 13.40 2.34 13.87
CA TRP A 273 12.57 3.37 13.25
C TRP A 273 12.76 3.40 11.74
N PRO A 274 11.85 2.82 10.94
CA PRO A 274 11.81 3.05 9.52
C PRO A 274 11.15 4.41 9.22
N SER A 275 11.82 5.25 8.45
CA SER A 275 11.28 6.49 7.90
C SER A 275 11.40 6.49 6.39
N ALA A 276 10.37 6.94 5.66
CA ALA A 276 10.52 7.19 4.24
C ALA A 276 11.56 8.31 4.04
N TYR A 277 12.35 8.19 2.98
CA TYR A 277 13.40 9.16 2.71
C TYR A 277 12.84 10.45 2.12
N ALA A 278 13.36 11.60 2.57
CA ALA A 278 12.82 12.91 2.25
C ALA A 278 12.88 13.27 0.75
N GLU A 279 13.81 12.71 0.00
CA GLU A 279 13.98 12.94 -1.45
C GLU A 279 13.91 11.60 -2.21
N PRO A 280 12.72 10.98 -2.36
CA PRO A 280 12.57 9.64 -2.90
C PRO A 280 13.11 9.48 -4.34
N ALA A 281 13.25 10.57 -5.09
CA ALA A 281 13.80 10.53 -6.46
C ALA A 281 15.29 10.13 -6.48
N SER A 282 16.09 10.59 -5.53
CA SER A 282 17.54 10.30 -5.45
C SER A 282 17.86 9.02 -4.66
N TYR A 283 16.86 8.43 -3.99
CA TYR A 283 17.10 7.33 -3.06
C TYR A 283 17.82 6.14 -3.68
N ALA A 284 17.37 5.65 -4.84
CA ALA A 284 17.98 4.50 -5.50
C ALA A 284 19.45 4.76 -5.88
N ALA A 285 19.76 5.97 -6.38
CA ALA A 285 21.12 6.35 -6.72
C ALA A 285 22.02 6.36 -5.48
N ARG A 286 21.56 6.99 -4.40
CA ARG A 286 22.31 7.08 -3.13
C ARG A 286 22.52 5.71 -2.49
N ALA A 287 21.50 4.85 -2.52
CA ALA A 287 21.58 3.51 -1.93
C ALA A 287 22.54 2.58 -2.70
N ILE A 288 22.51 2.63 -4.03
CA ILE A 288 23.43 1.85 -4.87
C ILE A 288 24.85 2.34 -4.70
N GLU A 289 25.09 3.65 -4.76
CA GLU A 289 26.42 4.21 -4.56
C GLU A 289 26.96 3.93 -3.15
N GLY A 290 26.14 4.13 -2.13
CA GLY A 290 26.51 3.85 -0.74
C GLY A 290 26.88 2.39 -0.53
N SER A 291 26.08 1.46 -1.03
CA SER A 291 26.35 0.02 -0.96
C SER A 291 27.58 -0.38 -1.76
N TRP A 292 27.79 0.20 -2.96
CA TRP A 292 28.98 -0.02 -3.77
C TRP A 292 30.26 0.38 -3.02
N ARG A 293 30.27 1.61 -2.48
CA ARG A 293 31.41 2.14 -1.71
C ARG A 293 31.65 1.40 -0.41
N GLN A 294 30.58 0.96 0.29
CA GLN A 294 30.67 0.18 1.53
C GLN A 294 31.42 -1.14 1.32
N LEU A 295 31.24 -1.77 0.14
CA LEU A 295 31.98 -2.98 -0.25
C LEU A 295 33.37 -2.71 -0.83
N GLY A 296 33.88 -1.47 -0.75
CA GLY A 296 35.20 -1.08 -1.25
C GLY A 296 35.23 -0.79 -2.74
N GLY A 297 34.09 -0.69 -3.41
CA GLY A 297 34.02 -0.37 -4.85
C GLY A 297 34.40 1.09 -5.14
N ALA A 298 35.24 1.30 -6.19
CA ALA A 298 35.57 2.62 -6.69
C ALA A 298 34.64 3.02 -7.85
N LEU A 299 34.30 4.31 -7.93
CA LEU A 299 33.48 4.88 -9.01
C LEU A 299 34.10 6.22 -9.41
N THR A 300 34.52 6.34 -10.69
CA THR A 300 35.04 7.60 -11.25
C THR A 300 33.92 8.49 -11.76
N GLY A 301 32.91 7.92 -12.37
CA GLY A 301 31.71 8.63 -12.79
C GLY A 301 30.74 8.87 -11.65
N ARG A 302 29.44 8.88 -11.96
CA ARG A 302 28.35 9.10 -10.98
C ARG A 302 27.25 8.06 -11.15
N VAL A 303 26.37 7.96 -10.15
CA VAL A 303 25.11 7.22 -10.29
C VAL A 303 24.03 8.16 -10.80
N ARG A 304 23.37 7.79 -11.90
CA ARG A 304 22.38 8.63 -12.56
C ARG A 304 21.29 7.81 -13.27
N GLU A 305 20.18 8.47 -13.57
CA GLU A 305 19.13 7.90 -14.40
C GLU A 305 19.59 7.73 -15.85
N ALA A 306 19.05 6.70 -16.51
CA ALA A 306 19.19 6.52 -17.95
C ALA A 306 18.45 7.62 -18.71
N THR A 307 19.05 8.17 -19.74
CA THR A 307 18.41 9.10 -20.66
C THR A 307 17.42 8.36 -21.58
N SER A 308 16.49 9.08 -22.21
CA SER A 308 15.55 8.47 -23.17
C SER A 308 16.25 7.77 -24.33
N ALA A 309 17.36 8.30 -24.81
CA ALA A 309 18.19 7.69 -25.85
C ALA A 309 18.83 6.37 -25.37
N GLU A 310 19.37 6.37 -24.15
CA GLU A 310 19.93 5.16 -23.52
C GLU A 310 18.88 4.10 -23.29
N LEU A 311 17.68 4.46 -22.83
CA LEU A 311 16.56 3.54 -22.69
C LEU A 311 16.14 2.92 -24.03
N ALA A 312 16.16 3.68 -25.12
CA ALA A 312 15.90 3.17 -26.45
C ALA A 312 17.00 2.17 -26.89
N MET A 313 18.29 2.48 -26.64
CA MET A 313 19.41 1.57 -26.91
C MET A 313 19.33 0.29 -26.07
N LEU A 314 19.02 0.41 -24.77
CA LEU A 314 18.86 -0.75 -23.88
C LEU A 314 17.70 -1.66 -24.32
N ARG A 315 16.61 -1.08 -24.82
CA ARG A 315 15.48 -1.86 -25.37
C ARG A 315 15.82 -2.56 -26.67
N SER A 316 16.49 -1.87 -27.60
CA SER A 316 16.77 -2.40 -28.94
C SER A 316 17.98 -3.33 -29.00
N ARG A 317 19.03 -3.04 -28.25
CA ARG A 317 20.34 -3.72 -28.31
C ARG A 317 20.72 -4.43 -27.00
N GLY A 318 20.07 -4.11 -25.90
CA GLY A 318 20.39 -4.64 -24.58
C GLY A 318 21.66 -4.07 -23.96
N THR A 319 22.30 -3.07 -24.59
CA THR A 319 23.55 -2.42 -24.18
C THR A 319 23.52 -0.94 -24.54
N LEU A 320 24.38 -0.11 -23.92
CA LEU A 320 24.59 1.29 -24.27
C LEU A 320 25.70 1.42 -25.31
N SER A 321 26.76 0.60 -25.21
CA SER A 321 27.94 0.70 -26.07
C SER A 321 27.72 0.10 -27.47
N GLY A 322 26.72 -0.75 -27.63
CA GLY A 322 26.47 -1.49 -28.88
C GLY A 322 27.55 -2.55 -29.23
N LYS A 323 28.52 -2.74 -28.35
CA LYS A 323 29.61 -3.73 -28.51
C LYS A 323 29.25 -5.05 -27.82
N THR A 324 29.81 -6.14 -28.30
CA THR A 324 29.79 -7.56 -27.86
C THR A 324 29.11 -7.84 -26.49
N ALA A 325 28.44 -8.99 -26.40
CA ALA A 325 27.66 -9.47 -25.26
C ALA A 325 28.22 -9.03 -23.90
N PRO A 326 27.59 -8.04 -23.22
CA PRO A 326 28.06 -7.58 -21.93
C PRO A 326 27.86 -8.68 -20.88
N LEU A 327 28.70 -8.68 -19.85
CA LEU A 327 28.44 -9.52 -18.68
C LEU A 327 27.13 -9.08 -18.02
N ARG A 328 26.20 -10.02 -17.81
CA ARG A 328 24.89 -9.79 -17.21
C ARG A 328 24.76 -10.62 -15.96
N LEU A 329 24.25 -9.98 -14.90
CA LEU A 329 23.89 -10.65 -13.65
C LEU A 329 22.40 -10.42 -13.42
N ASP A 330 21.63 -11.49 -13.35
CA ASP A 330 20.21 -11.45 -13.05
C ASP A 330 19.98 -11.81 -11.58
N SER A 331 19.21 -10.96 -10.87
CA SER A 331 18.78 -11.19 -9.50
C SER A 331 17.26 -11.34 -9.47
N PRO A 332 16.75 -12.57 -9.43
CA PRO A 332 15.30 -12.80 -9.33
C PRO A 332 14.77 -12.38 -7.96
N SER A 333 13.53 -11.89 -7.94
CA SER A 333 12.81 -11.61 -6.68
C SER A 333 12.48 -12.89 -5.91
N LEU A 334 11.90 -12.73 -4.72
CA LEU A 334 11.12 -13.81 -4.11
C LEU A 334 9.95 -14.20 -5.03
N PRO A 335 9.42 -15.45 -4.92
CA PRO A 335 8.21 -15.84 -5.65
C PRO A 335 7.03 -14.92 -5.34
N LEU A 336 6.11 -14.75 -6.29
CA LEU A 336 4.90 -13.96 -6.10
C LEU A 336 4.10 -14.40 -4.87
N LEU A 337 4.03 -15.70 -4.59
CA LEU A 337 3.35 -16.23 -3.41
C LEU A 337 3.89 -15.64 -2.10
N ASP A 338 5.21 -15.55 -1.95
CA ASP A 338 5.83 -14.96 -0.76
C ASP A 338 5.56 -13.45 -0.68
N ILE A 339 5.57 -12.77 -1.82
CA ILE A 339 5.22 -11.35 -1.92
C ILE A 339 3.74 -11.13 -1.53
N VAL A 340 2.83 -11.98 -2.00
CA VAL A 340 1.40 -11.91 -1.63
C VAL A 340 1.20 -12.14 -0.13
N ARG A 341 1.92 -13.08 0.45
CA ARG A 341 1.91 -13.31 1.91
C ARG A 341 2.31 -12.05 2.67
N ASP A 342 3.40 -11.40 2.28
CA ASP A 342 3.84 -10.13 2.89
C ASP A 342 2.81 -9.00 2.70
N VAL A 343 2.25 -8.86 1.49
CA VAL A 343 1.22 -7.85 1.21
C VAL A 343 0.01 -8.01 2.12
N ASN A 344 -0.44 -9.24 2.33
CA ASN A 344 -1.63 -9.51 3.13
C ASN A 344 -1.34 -9.44 4.63
N GLN A 345 -0.23 -9.99 5.11
CA GLN A 345 0.18 -9.99 6.53
C GLN A 345 0.48 -8.58 7.04
N PHE A 346 1.33 -7.84 6.33
CA PHE A 346 1.79 -6.52 6.76
C PHE A 346 0.95 -5.37 6.19
N SER A 347 0.00 -5.69 5.29
CA SER A 347 -0.82 -4.68 4.60
C SER A 347 0.01 -3.66 3.82
N ASN A 348 1.14 -4.07 3.24
CA ASN A 348 2.09 -3.18 2.59
C ASN A 348 1.48 -2.56 1.33
N ASN A 349 1.41 -1.22 1.29
CA ASN A 349 0.76 -0.48 0.20
C ASN A 349 1.61 -0.48 -1.06
N VAL A 350 2.90 -0.15 -0.95
CA VAL A 350 3.77 -0.05 -2.14
C VAL A 350 3.95 -1.40 -2.82
N MET A 351 4.05 -2.50 -2.05
CA MET A 351 4.09 -3.83 -2.65
C MET A 351 2.78 -4.17 -3.38
N ALA A 352 1.62 -3.82 -2.81
CA ALA A 352 0.34 -4.02 -3.49
C ALA A 352 0.25 -3.20 -4.79
N GLN A 353 0.74 -1.96 -4.80
CA GLN A 353 0.83 -1.14 -6.01
C GLN A 353 1.76 -1.76 -7.06
N HIS A 354 2.88 -2.37 -6.65
CA HIS A 354 3.75 -3.12 -7.56
C HIS A 354 3.04 -4.30 -8.22
N LEU A 355 2.27 -5.08 -7.46
CA LEU A 355 1.45 -6.15 -8.03
C LEU A 355 0.44 -5.60 -9.04
N PHE A 356 -0.20 -4.49 -8.70
CA PHE A 356 -1.17 -3.84 -9.57
C PHE A 356 -0.55 -3.34 -10.88
N LEU A 357 0.61 -2.67 -10.83
CA LEU A 357 1.37 -2.26 -12.00
C LEU A 357 1.88 -3.45 -12.82
N SER A 358 2.24 -4.55 -12.14
CA SER A 358 2.72 -5.77 -12.79
C SER A 358 1.61 -6.48 -13.56
N LEU A 359 0.35 -6.41 -13.13
CA LEU A 359 -0.78 -6.90 -13.92
C LEU A 359 -0.87 -6.20 -15.28
N GLY A 360 -0.64 -4.89 -15.33
CA GLY A 360 -0.59 -4.12 -16.57
C GLY A 360 0.64 -4.40 -17.43
N LEU A 361 1.77 -4.75 -16.80
CA LEU A 361 3.03 -4.98 -17.51
C LEU A 361 3.21 -6.42 -18.02
N PHE A 362 2.80 -7.42 -17.23
CA PHE A 362 3.06 -8.85 -17.49
C PHE A 362 1.78 -9.66 -17.70
N GLY A 363 0.61 -9.09 -17.45
CA GLY A 363 -0.66 -9.79 -17.64
C GLY A 363 -0.91 -10.14 -19.12
N GLN A 364 -1.81 -11.10 -19.36
CA GLN A 364 -2.13 -11.58 -20.71
C GLN A 364 -2.64 -10.49 -21.68
N LEU A 365 -3.03 -9.33 -21.16
CA LEU A 365 -3.54 -8.18 -21.91
C LEU A 365 -2.55 -7.01 -21.89
N ALA A 366 -1.29 -7.24 -21.49
CA ALA A 366 -0.26 -6.20 -21.44
C ALA A 366 -0.04 -5.61 -22.84
N ALA A 367 -0.60 -4.43 -23.07
CA ALA A 367 -0.47 -3.69 -24.34
C ALA A 367 0.56 -2.57 -24.27
N THR A 368 1.15 -2.33 -23.10
CA THR A 368 2.04 -1.20 -22.86
C THR A 368 3.47 -1.65 -22.57
N PRO A 369 4.48 -0.88 -23.05
CA PRO A 369 5.89 -1.20 -22.79
C PRO A 369 6.34 -0.93 -21.34
N ALA A 370 5.45 -0.38 -20.49
CA ALA A 370 5.69 -0.06 -19.08
C ALA A 370 4.43 -0.23 -18.26
N GLY A 371 4.58 -0.65 -17.00
CA GLY A 371 3.48 -0.70 -16.05
C GLY A 371 3.02 0.70 -15.67
N THR A 372 1.73 0.96 -15.91
CA THR A 372 1.04 2.19 -15.49
C THR A 372 -0.17 1.86 -14.63
N LEU A 373 -0.66 2.81 -13.86
CA LEU A 373 -1.91 2.62 -13.10
C LEU A 373 -3.08 2.36 -14.04
N GLU A 374 -3.11 3.01 -15.20
CA GLU A 374 -4.16 2.78 -16.21
C GLU A 374 -4.10 1.36 -16.75
N ALA A 375 -2.93 0.91 -17.21
CA ALA A 375 -2.76 -0.47 -17.68
C ALA A 375 -3.12 -1.50 -16.59
N GLY A 376 -2.81 -1.21 -15.33
CA GLY A 376 -3.20 -2.03 -14.19
C GLY A 376 -4.72 -2.10 -14.00
N ARG A 377 -5.43 -0.96 -14.13
CA ARG A 377 -6.90 -0.91 -14.08
C ARG A 377 -7.52 -1.71 -15.24
N GLU A 378 -7.06 -1.51 -16.46
CA GLU A 378 -7.53 -2.21 -17.64
C GLU A 378 -7.32 -3.73 -17.52
N ALA A 379 -6.13 -4.16 -17.12
CA ALA A 379 -5.80 -5.56 -16.93
C ALA A 379 -6.67 -6.20 -15.85
N LEU A 380 -6.86 -5.54 -14.71
CA LEU A 380 -7.70 -6.05 -13.63
C LEU A 380 -9.18 -6.09 -14.04
N GLN A 381 -9.70 -5.07 -14.73
CA GLN A 381 -11.07 -5.05 -15.23
C GLN A 381 -11.32 -6.17 -16.25
N ALA A 382 -10.37 -6.43 -17.13
CA ALA A 382 -10.47 -7.51 -18.11
C ALA A 382 -10.40 -8.90 -17.44
N TRP A 383 -9.48 -9.08 -16.48
CA TRP A 383 -9.41 -10.27 -15.65
C TRP A 383 -10.73 -10.50 -14.90
N TRP A 384 -11.30 -9.46 -14.27
CA TRP A 384 -12.55 -9.54 -13.52
C TRP A 384 -13.71 -9.99 -14.41
N ARG A 385 -13.90 -9.37 -15.58
CA ARG A 385 -14.96 -9.76 -16.53
C ARG A 385 -14.86 -11.21 -16.99
N LYS A 386 -13.63 -11.72 -17.13
CA LYS A 386 -13.37 -13.11 -17.52
C LYS A 386 -13.65 -14.09 -16.37
N THR A 387 -13.18 -13.76 -15.18
CA THR A 387 -13.15 -14.67 -14.02
C THR A 387 -14.43 -14.62 -13.19
N LEU A 388 -15.05 -13.44 -13.07
CA LEU A 388 -16.22 -13.17 -12.23
C LEU A 388 -17.32 -12.41 -13.01
N PRO A 389 -17.79 -12.94 -14.14
CA PRO A 389 -18.70 -12.22 -15.04
C PRO A 389 -20.04 -11.84 -14.41
N ALA A 390 -20.48 -12.57 -13.40
CA ALA A 390 -21.74 -12.29 -12.69
C ALA A 390 -21.61 -11.26 -11.56
N ALA A 391 -20.39 -10.89 -11.18
CA ALA A 391 -20.13 -9.95 -10.09
C ALA A 391 -19.74 -8.57 -10.62
N THR A 392 -20.30 -7.51 -10.04
CA THR A 392 -19.93 -6.13 -10.39
C THR A 392 -18.46 -5.88 -10.11
N ALA A 393 -17.75 -5.41 -11.12
CA ALA A 393 -16.31 -5.12 -10.98
C ALA A 393 -16.06 -3.96 -10.00
N PRO A 394 -14.95 -4.02 -9.24
CA PRO A 394 -14.57 -2.92 -8.34
C PRO A 394 -14.13 -1.69 -9.13
N VAL A 395 -14.29 -0.51 -8.51
CA VAL A 395 -13.59 0.70 -8.93
C VAL A 395 -12.21 0.68 -8.31
N MET A 396 -11.18 0.59 -9.14
CA MET A 396 -9.77 0.53 -8.71
C MET A 396 -9.08 1.87 -8.96
N ASP A 397 -8.21 2.24 -8.05
CA ASP A 397 -7.30 3.38 -8.18
C ASP A 397 -5.86 2.88 -8.35
N ASN A 398 -5.27 2.39 -7.27
CA ASN A 398 -3.89 1.94 -7.23
C ASN A 398 -3.70 0.50 -6.68
N GLY A 399 -4.79 -0.18 -6.35
CA GLY A 399 -4.80 -1.57 -5.88
C GLY A 399 -4.34 -1.77 -4.44
N SER A 400 -4.05 -0.70 -3.70
CA SER A 400 -3.55 -0.82 -2.32
C SER A 400 -4.57 -0.53 -1.23
N GLY A 401 -5.65 0.18 -1.55
CA GLY A 401 -6.63 0.66 -0.57
C GLY A 401 -6.22 1.97 0.11
N LEU A 402 -5.03 2.51 -0.19
CA LEU A 402 -4.65 3.86 0.18
C LEU A 402 -5.22 4.82 -0.88
N SER A 403 -6.55 4.92 -0.89
CA SER A 403 -7.32 5.65 -1.90
C SER A 403 -8.64 6.14 -1.34
N ARG A 404 -9.08 7.32 -1.83
CA ARG A 404 -10.40 7.88 -1.51
C ARG A 404 -11.48 7.44 -2.49
N ILE A 405 -11.09 6.89 -3.66
CA ILE A 405 -12.01 6.57 -4.75
C ILE A 405 -12.24 5.09 -4.97
N GLU A 406 -11.39 4.19 -4.44
CA GLU A 406 -11.62 2.74 -4.56
C GLU A 406 -12.96 2.34 -3.94
N ARG A 407 -13.72 1.51 -4.65
CA ARG A 407 -15.05 1.02 -4.23
C ARG A 407 -15.24 -0.44 -4.62
N ILE A 408 -15.85 -1.20 -3.73
CA ILE A 408 -16.31 -2.56 -3.99
C ILE A 408 -17.52 -2.89 -3.12
N SER A 409 -18.44 -3.71 -3.61
CA SER A 409 -19.54 -4.22 -2.80
C SER A 409 -19.12 -5.46 -2.00
N ALA A 410 -19.80 -5.72 -0.88
CA ALA A 410 -19.58 -6.96 -0.13
C ALA A 410 -19.93 -8.21 -0.97
N ASN A 411 -20.93 -8.11 -1.84
CA ASN A 411 -21.26 -9.19 -2.79
C ASN A 411 -20.12 -9.49 -3.74
N SER A 412 -19.51 -8.45 -4.33
CA SER A 412 -18.39 -8.63 -5.28
C SER A 412 -17.15 -9.20 -4.59
N LEU A 413 -16.85 -8.72 -3.38
CA LEU A 413 -15.72 -9.24 -2.60
C LEU A 413 -15.97 -10.69 -2.14
N ALA A 414 -17.22 -11.05 -1.82
CA ALA A 414 -17.59 -12.43 -1.51
C ALA A 414 -17.46 -13.34 -2.74
N ALA A 415 -17.92 -12.90 -3.90
CA ALA A 415 -17.77 -13.66 -5.15
C ALA A 415 -16.30 -13.96 -5.45
N LEU A 416 -15.40 -12.98 -5.24
CA LEU A 416 -13.95 -13.16 -5.38
C LEU A 416 -13.42 -14.22 -4.40
N LEU A 417 -13.78 -14.12 -3.11
CA LEU A 417 -13.28 -15.04 -2.08
C LEU A 417 -13.84 -16.46 -2.26
N GLN A 418 -15.10 -16.58 -2.68
CA GLN A 418 -15.72 -17.88 -3.01
C GLN A 418 -15.05 -18.53 -4.23
N HIS A 419 -14.79 -17.75 -5.28
CA HIS A 419 -14.06 -18.23 -6.46
C HIS A 419 -12.65 -18.67 -6.08
N ALA A 420 -11.94 -17.85 -5.30
CA ALA A 420 -10.59 -18.18 -4.83
C ALA A 420 -10.56 -19.49 -4.01
N ALA A 421 -11.55 -19.70 -3.16
CA ALA A 421 -11.65 -20.91 -2.34
C ALA A 421 -11.87 -22.20 -3.16
N GLN A 422 -12.34 -22.08 -4.40
CA GLN A 422 -12.56 -23.19 -5.33
C GLN A 422 -11.46 -23.31 -6.40
N SER A 423 -10.49 -22.40 -6.40
CA SER A 423 -9.39 -22.37 -7.36
C SER A 423 -8.17 -23.16 -6.88
N PRO A 424 -7.20 -23.46 -7.77
CA PRO A 424 -5.90 -24.01 -7.36
C PRO A 424 -5.13 -23.13 -6.36
N MET A 425 -5.47 -21.82 -6.27
CA MET A 425 -4.85 -20.87 -5.36
C MET A 425 -5.53 -20.78 -3.98
N ALA A 426 -6.51 -21.64 -3.70
CA ALA A 426 -7.33 -21.60 -2.48
C ALA A 426 -6.47 -21.58 -1.20
N LEU A 427 -5.56 -22.53 -1.07
CA LEU A 427 -4.67 -22.64 0.09
C LEU A 427 -3.70 -21.48 0.15
N ALA A 428 -3.07 -21.15 -0.98
CA ALA A 428 -2.10 -20.07 -1.11
C ALA A 428 -2.67 -18.72 -0.65
N LEU A 429 -3.88 -18.36 -1.11
CA LEU A 429 -4.54 -17.13 -0.69
C LEU A 429 -4.94 -17.18 0.79
N ALA A 430 -5.57 -18.27 1.24
CA ALA A 430 -6.03 -18.38 2.63
C ALA A 430 -4.86 -18.28 3.63
N GLU A 431 -3.77 -18.98 3.41
CA GLU A 431 -2.57 -18.97 4.27
C GLU A 431 -1.81 -17.63 4.21
N SER A 432 -2.02 -16.84 3.16
CA SER A 432 -1.46 -15.48 3.09
C SER A 432 -2.14 -14.49 4.03
N LEU A 433 -3.33 -14.80 4.54
CA LEU A 433 -4.10 -13.90 5.39
C LEU A 433 -3.68 -14.01 6.87
N PRO A 434 -3.70 -12.89 7.62
CA PRO A 434 -3.47 -12.92 9.06
C PRO A 434 -4.49 -13.79 9.79
N VAL A 435 -4.01 -14.62 10.71
CA VAL A 435 -4.83 -15.47 11.59
C VAL A 435 -5.22 -14.69 12.85
N VAL A 436 -6.52 -14.65 13.13
CA VAL A 436 -7.06 -14.02 14.35
C VAL A 436 -6.51 -14.75 15.60
N GLY A 437 -6.04 -13.97 16.57
CA GLY A 437 -5.45 -14.48 17.82
C GLY A 437 -3.97 -14.90 17.71
N ALA A 438 -3.36 -14.88 16.50
CA ALA A 438 -1.97 -15.26 16.29
C ALA A 438 -1.13 -14.14 15.70
N ASP A 439 -1.61 -13.50 14.63
CA ASP A 439 -0.78 -12.62 13.79
C ASP A 439 -0.98 -11.14 14.04
N GLY A 440 0.13 -10.41 14.10
CA GLY A 440 0.23 -8.96 14.00
C GLY A 440 -0.84 -8.20 14.78
N ARG A 441 -1.60 -7.36 14.08
CA ARG A 441 -2.66 -6.51 14.65
C ARG A 441 -3.92 -7.29 15.05
N LEU A 442 -4.04 -8.57 14.67
CA LEU A 442 -5.18 -9.43 15.02
C LEU A 442 -4.91 -10.29 16.25
N ARG A 443 -3.70 -10.25 16.82
CA ARG A 443 -3.29 -11.08 17.97
C ARG A 443 -4.23 -10.94 19.17
N GLU A 444 -4.69 -9.75 19.46
CA GLU A 444 -5.55 -9.45 20.62
C GLU A 444 -7.00 -9.15 20.22
N ARG A 445 -7.34 -9.31 18.93
CA ARG A 445 -8.66 -9.01 18.40
C ARG A 445 -9.52 -10.26 18.27
N ALA A 446 -10.85 -10.10 18.41
CA ALA A 446 -11.84 -11.16 18.27
C ALA A 446 -11.43 -12.48 18.97
N PRO A 447 -11.13 -12.48 20.28
CA PRO A 447 -10.56 -13.65 20.99
C PRO A 447 -11.45 -14.90 20.88
N GLY A 448 -12.76 -14.75 20.74
CA GLY A 448 -13.70 -15.87 20.49
C GLY A 448 -13.52 -16.58 19.15
N ALA A 449 -12.70 -16.02 18.26
CA ALA A 449 -12.42 -16.57 16.93
C ALA A 449 -10.94 -16.94 16.74
N ALA A 450 -10.14 -16.94 17.80
CA ALA A 450 -8.70 -17.23 17.75
C ALA A 450 -8.43 -18.58 17.05
N GLY A 451 -7.49 -18.57 16.09
CA GLY A 451 -7.10 -19.73 15.29
C GLY A 451 -8.15 -20.21 14.27
N ARG A 452 -9.33 -19.58 14.22
CA ARG A 452 -10.45 -20.02 13.36
C ARG A 452 -10.84 -19.03 12.26
N ALA A 453 -10.15 -17.92 12.16
CA ALA A 453 -10.44 -16.93 11.13
C ALA A 453 -9.17 -16.37 10.53
N GLN A 454 -9.15 -16.26 9.21
CA GLN A 454 -8.07 -15.74 8.37
C GLN A 454 -8.60 -14.47 7.71
N ILE A 455 -8.19 -13.29 8.23
CA ILE A 455 -8.85 -12.02 7.97
C ILE A 455 -7.88 -10.95 7.52
N LYS A 456 -8.15 -10.38 6.35
CA LYS A 456 -7.54 -9.11 5.93
C LYS A 456 -8.31 -7.95 6.54
N THR A 457 -7.60 -7.00 7.16
CA THR A 457 -8.18 -5.77 7.69
C THR A 457 -7.93 -4.58 6.77
N GLY A 458 -8.83 -3.60 6.83
CA GLY A 458 -8.70 -2.29 6.17
C GLY A 458 -8.99 -1.16 7.15
N SER A 459 -8.20 -0.09 7.08
CA SER A 459 -8.39 1.11 7.91
C SER A 459 -7.93 2.36 7.18
N LEU A 460 -8.81 3.37 7.14
CA LEU A 460 -8.49 4.76 6.85
C LEU A 460 -9.08 5.61 7.99
N ARG A 461 -8.96 6.93 7.92
CA ARG A 461 -9.52 7.82 8.96
C ARG A 461 -11.00 7.54 9.23
N ASP A 462 -11.76 7.34 8.14
CA ASP A 462 -13.22 7.20 8.09
C ASP A 462 -13.67 5.81 7.61
N VAL A 463 -12.76 4.84 7.57
CA VAL A 463 -13.04 3.47 7.11
C VAL A 463 -12.49 2.44 8.09
N SER A 464 -13.32 1.46 8.43
CA SER A 464 -12.88 0.19 9.04
C SER A 464 -13.49 -0.97 8.27
N ALA A 465 -12.67 -1.94 7.89
CA ALA A 465 -13.14 -3.09 7.12
C ALA A 465 -12.43 -4.38 7.54
N VAL A 466 -13.12 -5.50 7.34
CA VAL A 466 -12.60 -6.86 7.44
C VAL A 466 -13.14 -7.69 6.28
N ALA A 467 -12.32 -8.58 5.74
CA ALA A 467 -12.75 -9.56 4.75
C ALA A 467 -11.84 -10.79 4.80
N GLY A 468 -12.41 -11.98 4.64
CA GLY A 468 -11.67 -13.24 4.64
C GLY A 468 -12.52 -14.44 4.97
N TYR A 469 -11.89 -15.44 5.57
CA TYR A 469 -12.52 -16.73 5.87
C TYR A 469 -12.65 -16.94 7.38
N ALA A 470 -13.72 -17.64 7.79
CA ALA A 470 -13.92 -18.05 9.18
C ALA A 470 -14.47 -19.49 9.23
N ASP A 471 -13.83 -20.33 10.05
CA ASP A 471 -14.22 -21.71 10.27
C ASP A 471 -15.14 -21.80 11.48
N GLY A 472 -16.42 -22.08 11.21
CA GLY A 472 -17.45 -22.25 12.22
C GLY A 472 -17.22 -23.45 13.10
N LYS A 473 -17.74 -23.43 14.34
CA LYS A 473 -17.70 -24.58 15.24
C LYS A 473 -18.45 -25.80 14.71
N SER A 474 -19.37 -25.60 13.77
CA SER A 474 -20.08 -26.67 13.06
C SER A 474 -19.23 -27.38 11.99
N GLY A 475 -18.00 -26.93 11.75
CA GLY A 475 -17.15 -27.41 10.65
C GLY A 475 -17.42 -26.73 9.30
N LYS A 476 -18.36 -25.79 9.22
CA LYS A 476 -18.62 -25.02 8.00
C LYS A 476 -17.63 -23.86 7.88
N ARG A 477 -17.19 -23.57 6.65
CA ARG A 477 -16.36 -22.42 6.33
C ARG A 477 -17.19 -21.30 5.72
N TYR A 478 -16.98 -20.09 6.16
CA TYR A 478 -17.68 -18.89 5.73
C TYR A 478 -16.76 -17.87 5.14
N VAL A 479 -17.26 -17.11 4.17
CA VAL A 479 -16.72 -15.80 3.80
C VAL A 479 -17.36 -14.76 4.70
N VAL A 480 -16.54 -13.92 5.34
CA VAL A 480 -16.95 -12.85 6.25
C VAL A 480 -16.48 -11.53 5.69
N ILE A 481 -17.41 -10.59 5.50
CA ILE A 481 -17.11 -9.24 5.04
C ILE A 481 -17.87 -8.25 5.92
N GLY A 482 -17.16 -7.23 6.39
CA GLY A 482 -17.73 -6.09 7.09
C GLY A 482 -17.01 -4.81 6.67
N MET A 483 -17.77 -3.81 6.23
CA MET A 483 -17.26 -2.50 5.85
C MET A 483 -18.06 -1.41 6.57
N ILE A 484 -17.36 -0.47 7.19
CA ILE A 484 -17.92 0.69 7.88
C ILE A 484 -17.27 1.93 7.28
N ASN A 485 -18.07 2.80 6.66
CA ASN A 485 -17.62 4.09 6.13
C ASN A 485 -18.32 5.21 6.92
N HIS A 486 -17.63 5.74 7.94
CA HIS A 486 -18.17 6.74 8.86
C HIS A 486 -17.03 7.46 9.59
N PRO A 487 -17.15 8.74 9.97
CA PRO A 487 -16.12 9.41 10.79
C PRO A 487 -15.71 8.63 12.05
N ASN A 488 -16.66 7.92 12.67
CA ASN A 488 -16.43 7.09 13.85
C ASN A 488 -16.04 5.64 13.52
N ALA A 489 -15.66 5.31 12.29
CA ALA A 489 -15.35 3.93 11.89
C ALA A 489 -14.25 3.29 12.74
N SER A 490 -13.28 4.07 13.20
CA SER A 490 -12.21 3.57 14.08
C SER A 490 -12.76 3.11 15.44
N ALA A 491 -13.70 3.84 16.03
CA ALA A 491 -14.36 3.47 17.28
C ALA A 491 -15.28 2.24 17.12
N ALA A 492 -15.75 1.98 15.90
CA ALA A 492 -16.63 0.86 15.58
C ALA A 492 -15.87 -0.46 15.25
N ARG A 493 -14.53 -0.50 15.31
CA ARG A 493 -13.76 -1.74 15.10
C ARG A 493 -14.22 -2.92 15.95
N PRO A 494 -14.58 -2.74 17.24
CA PRO A 494 -15.11 -3.83 18.05
C PRO A 494 -16.36 -4.50 17.44
N ALA A 495 -17.18 -3.78 16.68
CA ALA A 495 -18.32 -4.38 15.98
C ALA A 495 -17.84 -5.45 14.97
N LEU A 496 -16.82 -5.14 14.17
CA LEU A 496 -16.25 -6.10 13.21
C LEU A 496 -15.65 -7.33 13.91
N ASP A 497 -15.06 -7.15 15.09
CA ASP A 497 -14.57 -8.29 15.91
C ASP A 497 -15.73 -9.17 16.36
N ARG A 498 -16.83 -8.58 16.82
CA ARG A 498 -18.06 -9.32 17.17
C ARG A 498 -18.70 -10.03 15.98
N LEU A 499 -18.60 -9.47 14.78
CA LEU A 499 -19.05 -10.14 13.56
C LEU A 499 -18.26 -11.43 13.30
N ILE A 500 -16.94 -11.36 13.41
CA ILE A 500 -16.04 -12.52 13.21
C ILE A 500 -16.35 -13.60 14.25
N GLU A 501 -16.43 -13.23 15.54
CA GLU A 501 -16.76 -14.16 16.63
C GLU A 501 -18.12 -14.82 16.44
N TRP A 502 -19.15 -14.03 16.07
CA TRP A 502 -20.48 -14.57 15.80
C TRP A 502 -20.48 -15.58 14.63
N THR A 503 -19.66 -15.30 13.61
CA THR A 503 -19.53 -16.23 12.47
C THR A 503 -18.91 -17.54 12.90
N VAL A 504 -17.85 -17.51 13.72
CA VAL A 504 -17.17 -18.71 14.23
C VAL A 504 -18.08 -19.49 15.20
N LEU A 505 -18.86 -18.81 16.03
CA LEU A 505 -19.81 -19.49 16.94
C LEU A 505 -20.83 -20.32 16.20
N ASP A 506 -21.19 -19.95 14.98
CA ASP A 506 -22.04 -20.69 14.05
C ASP A 506 -23.29 -21.29 14.72
N ARG A 507 -23.92 -20.52 15.59
CA ARG A 507 -25.22 -20.86 16.18
C ARG A 507 -26.31 -20.35 15.26
N PRO A 508 -27.38 -21.17 15.06
CA PRO A 508 -28.53 -20.76 14.25
C PRO A 508 -29.20 -19.49 14.75
#